data_537bff8b010a1c77bbe65fae89ea1e16
#
_entry.id   537bff8b010a1c77bbe65fae89ea1e16
#
_cell.length_a   1.000
_cell.length_b   1.000
_cell.length_c   1.000
_cell.angle_alpha   90.00
_cell.angle_beta   90.00
_cell.angle_gamma   90.00
#
_symmetry.space_group_name_H-M   'P 1'
#
loop_
_entity.id
_entity.type
_entity.pdbx_description
1 polymer ?
#
loop_
_entity_poly.entity_id
_entity_poly.type
_entity_poly.pdbx_seq_one_letter_code
_entity_poly.pdbx_strand_id
1 'polypeptide(L)'
;MDREEFTSFYAASFPRLVGQLYAMTRDQGEAQDAVQEAFARAWACRGKLDRNGSPEAWVRVTAWRIAASRWQRAREGMRLMLLTVRPEATAGPGPDRVAFVDALRRVPAEQRRALVLYHLCDLTVDQIAAETGVRPGTVKARLARGRAALAPYLRDAAAPVIE
;
A
#
# COMPACT_ATOMS: atom_id res chain seq x y z
N MET A 1 15.53 -3.93 -19.77
CA MET A 1 14.17 -4.52 -19.92
C MET A 1 13.62 -4.10 -21.28
N ASP A 2 13.36 -5.06 -22.15
CA ASP A 2 12.74 -4.83 -23.45
C ASP A 2 11.20 -4.73 -23.33
N ARG A 3 10.49 -4.64 -24.47
CA ARG A 3 9.04 -4.44 -24.48
C ARG A 3 8.28 -5.68 -23.99
N GLU A 4 8.72 -6.88 -24.37
CA GLU A 4 8.05 -8.13 -23.99
C GLU A 4 8.27 -8.43 -22.50
N GLU A 5 9.50 -8.25 -22.03
CA GLU A 5 9.85 -8.36 -20.61
C GLU A 5 9.03 -7.40 -19.74
N PHE A 6 8.87 -6.14 -20.20
CA PHE A 6 8.07 -5.16 -19.48
C PHE A 6 6.58 -5.50 -19.47
N THR A 7 6.04 -5.98 -20.59
CA THR A 7 4.63 -6.41 -20.68
C THR A 7 4.35 -7.57 -19.73
N SER A 8 5.26 -8.55 -19.68
CA SER A 8 5.17 -9.69 -18.76
C SER A 8 5.28 -9.24 -17.30
N PHE A 9 6.19 -8.34 -17.01
CA PHE A 9 6.35 -7.74 -15.68
C PHE A 9 5.08 -6.99 -15.27
N TYR A 10 4.52 -6.17 -16.15
CA TYR A 10 3.26 -5.46 -15.90
C TYR A 10 2.12 -6.42 -15.57
N ALA A 11 1.89 -7.41 -16.43
CA ALA A 11 0.80 -8.37 -16.26
C ALA A 11 0.91 -9.16 -14.94
N ALA A 12 2.12 -9.56 -14.57
CA ALA A 12 2.37 -10.33 -13.35
C ALA A 12 2.26 -9.49 -12.08
N SER A 13 2.66 -8.21 -12.13
CA SER A 13 2.84 -7.39 -10.93
C SER A 13 1.70 -6.40 -10.68
N PHE A 14 1.00 -5.94 -11.71
CA PHE A 14 0.00 -4.88 -11.59
C PHE A 14 -1.12 -5.20 -10.58
N PRO A 15 -1.82 -6.34 -10.66
CA PRO A 15 -2.90 -6.64 -9.71
C PRO A 15 -2.41 -6.75 -8.27
N ARG A 16 -1.23 -7.33 -8.08
CA ARG A 16 -0.61 -7.47 -6.76
C ARG A 16 -0.24 -6.13 -6.16
N LEU A 17 0.39 -5.26 -6.94
CA LEU A 17 0.77 -3.90 -6.50
C LEU A 17 -0.45 -3.03 -6.21
N VAL A 18 -1.51 -3.14 -6.98
CA VAL A 18 -2.78 -2.45 -6.69
C VAL A 18 -3.34 -2.92 -5.35
N GLY A 19 -3.37 -4.23 -5.08
CA GLY A 19 -3.83 -4.79 -3.80
C GLY A 19 -2.97 -4.32 -2.62
N GLN A 20 -1.65 -4.30 -2.77
CA GLN A 20 -0.73 -3.79 -1.75
C GLN A 20 -0.95 -2.30 -1.47
N LEU A 21 -1.05 -1.49 -2.53
CA LEU A 21 -1.26 -0.05 -2.38
C LEU A 21 -2.65 0.27 -1.81
N TYR A 22 -3.68 -0.48 -2.21
CA TYR A 22 -5.02 -0.38 -1.63
C TYR A 22 -5.01 -0.63 -0.12
N ALA A 23 -4.32 -1.67 0.33
CA ALA A 23 -4.17 -1.95 1.75
C ALA A 23 -3.49 -0.80 2.52
N MET A 24 -2.59 -0.06 1.87
CA MET A 24 -1.92 1.12 2.46
C MET A 24 -2.79 2.37 2.44
N THR A 25 -3.48 2.64 1.32
CA THR A 25 -4.19 3.90 1.07
C THR A 25 -5.66 3.87 1.47
N ARG A 26 -6.28 2.69 1.53
CA ARG A 26 -7.71 2.44 1.77
C ARG A 26 -8.64 2.94 0.67
N ASP A 27 -8.10 3.31 -0.48
CA ASP A 27 -8.85 3.77 -1.65
C ASP A 27 -8.41 2.97 -2.87
N GLN A 28 -9.33 2.17 -3.43
CA GLN A 28 -9.01 1.29 -4.55
C GLN A 28 -8.82 2.05 -5.86
N GLY A 29 -9.60 3.09 -6.11
CA GLY A 29 -9.46 3.93 -7.30
C GLY A 29 -8.13 4.66 -7.31
N GLU A 30 -7.76 5.26 -6.18
CA GLU A 30 -6.47 5.93 -6.03
C GLU A 30 -5.30 4.96 -6.13
N ALA A 31 -5.41 3.76 -5.55
CA ALA A 31 -4.38 2.73 -5.66
C ALA A 31 -4.17 2.29 -7.10
N GLN A 32 -5.24 2.05 -7.84
CA GLN A 32 -5.18 1.65 -9.24
C GLN A 32 -4.56 2.75 -10.11
N ASP A 33 -4.99 3.98 -9.96
CA ASP A 33 -4.46 5.13 -10.72
C ASP A 33 -2.99 5.40 -10.41
N ALA A 34 -2.60 5.34 -9.15
CA ALA A 34 -1.22 5.55 -8.73
C ALA A 34 -0.28 4.45 -9.25
N VAL A 35 -0.71 3.18 -9.22
CA VAL A 35 0.06 2.06 -9.77
C VAL A 35 0.17 2.18 -11.28
N GLN A 36 -0.90 2.53 -11.96
CA GLN A 36 -0.89 2.73 -13.42
C GLN A 36 0.09 3.84 -13.83
N GLU A 37 0.05 4.98 -13.13
CA GLU A 37 0.99 6.08 -13.38
C GLU A 37 2.44 5.68 -13.06
N ALA A 38 2.65 4.90 -11.98
CA ALA A 38 3.98 4.40 -11.63
C ALA A 38 4.55 3.49 -12.73
N PHE A 39 3.74 2.61 -13.33
CA PHE A 39 4.15 1.80 -14.47
C PHE A 39 4.43 2.62 -15.73
N ALA A 40 3.66 3.68 -16.01
CA ALA A 40 3.94 4.59 -17.11
C ALA A 40 5.31 5.27 -16.95
N ARG A 41 5.65 5.71 -15.74
CA ARG A 41 6.97 6.24 -15.41
C ARG A 41 8.07 5.18 -15.49
N ALA A 42 7.79 3.95 -15.05
CA ALA A 42 8.71 2.82 -15.16
C ALA A 42 9.04 2.51 -16.62
N TRP A 43 8.06 2.54 -17.51
CA TRP A 43 8.28 2.39 -18.95
C TRP A 43 9.22 3.43 -19.52
N ALA A 44 9.06 4.69 -19.14
CA ALA A 44 9.92 5.77 -19.59
C ALA A 44 11.38 5.60 -19.15
N CYS A 45 11.63 4.96 -18.00
CA CYS A 45 12.99 4.75 -17.47
C CYS A 45 13.42 3.26 -17.46
N ARG A 46 12.76 2.39 -18.23
CA ARG A 46 12.95 0.93 -18.18
C ARG A 46 14.39 0.45 -18.36
N GLY A 47 15.21 1.19 -19.08
CA GLY A 47 16.63 0.85 -19.24
C GLY A 47 17.48 1.03 -17.97
N LYS A 48 16.95 1.72 -16.96
CA LYS A 48 17.61 1.95 -15.67
C LYS A 48 16.99 1.13 -14.53
N LEU A 49 15.81 0.54 -14.73
CA LEU A 49 15.10 -0.20 -13.68
C LEU A 49 15.90 -1.41 -13.17
N ASP A 50 16.52 -2.14 -14.07
CA ASP A 50 17.30 -3.35 -13.73
C ASP A 50 18.59 -3.04 -12.96
N ARG A 51 19.07 -1.79 -13.01
CA ARG A 51 20.30 -1.37 -12.34
C ARG A 51 20.11 -0.99 -10.86
N ASN A 52 18.90 -0.70 -10.45
CA ASN A 52 18.58 -0.10 -9.15
C ASN A 52 17.89 -1.07 -8.18
N GLY A 53 18.02 -2.38 -8.40
CA GLY A 53 17.38 -3.40 -7.57
C GLY A 53 16.11 -3.96 -8.18
N SER A 54 15.10 -4.30 -7.36
CA SER A 54 13.85 -4.89 -7.83
C SER A 54 12.98 -3.85 -8.57
N PRO A 55 12.62 -4.08 -9.84
CA PRO A 55 11.68 -3.24 -10.59
C PRO A 55 10.33 -3.09 -9.87
N GLU A 56 9.86 -4.14 -9.22
CA GLU A 56 8.63 -4.13 -8.43
C GLU A 56 8.72 -3.19 -7.23
N ALA A 57 9.83 -3.20 -6.49
CA ALA A 57 10.06 -2.26 -5.39
C ALA A 57 10.06 -0.81 -5.88
N TRP A 58 10.68 -0.56 -7.02
CA TRP A 58 10.69 0.78 -7.62
C TRP A 58 9.27 1.26 -7.97
N VAL A 59 8.46 0.40 -8.60
CA VAL A 59 7.06 0.74 -8.93
C VAL A 59 6.25 0.96 -7.65
N ARG A 60 6.39 0.11 -6.64
CA ARG A 60 5.69 0.24 -5.36
C ARG A 60 6.02 1.55 -4.65
N VAL A 61 7.30 1.90 -4.55
CA VAL A 61 7.74 3.17 -3.95
C VAL A 61 7.21 4.37 -4.73
N THR A 62 7.27 4.30 -6.06
CA THR A 62 6.78 5.37 -6.93
C THR A 62 5.27 5.55 -6.80
N ALA A 63 4.51 4.46 -6.82
CA ALA A 63 3.06 4.48 -6.64
C ALA A 63 2.67 5.05 -5.27
N TRP A 64 3.36 4.64 -4.21
CA TRP A 64 3.14 5.21 -2.88
C TRP A 64 3.39 6.73 -2.85
N ARG A 65 4.49 7.20 -3.44
CA ARG A 65 4.80 8.65 -3.50
C ARG A 65 3.74 9.44 -4.27
N ILE A 66 3.22 8.86 -5.35
CA ILE A 66 2.12 9.46 -6.13
C ILE A 66 0.87 9.57 -5.26
N ALA A 67 0.44 8.49 -4.65
CA ALA A 67 -0.75 8.44 -3.79
C ALA A 67 -0.62 9.38 -2.59
N ALA A 68 0.52 9.36 -1.89
CA ALA A 68 0.79 10.23 -0.74
C ALA A 68 0.78 11.71 -1.13
N SER A 69 1.36 12.07 -2.28
CA SER A 69 1.37 13.45 -2.78
C SER A 69 -0.04 13.93 -3.15
N ARG A 70 -0.85 13.09 -3.79
CA ARG A 70 -2.25 13.41 -4.12
C ARG A 70 -3.09 13.59 -2.86
N TRP A 71 -2.92 12.71 -1.89
CA TRP A 71 -3.62 12.79 -0.63
C TRP A 71 -3.26 14.06 0.16
N GLN A 72 -1.99 14.44 0.18
CA GLN A 72 -1.54 15.67 0.83
C GLN A 72 -2.16 16.90 0.15
N ARG A 73 -2.18 16.95 -1.19
CA ARG A 73 -2.83 18.03 -1.95
C ARG A 73 -4.34 18.08 -1.70
N ALA A 74 -5.01 16.94 -1.63
CA ALA A 74 -6.43 16.86 -1.31
C ALA A 74 -6.74 17.38 0.10
N ARG A 75 -5.88 17.07 1.09
CA ARG A 75 -6.01 17.63 2.46
C ARG A 75 -5.80 19.12 2.50
N GLU A 76 -4.85 19.66 1.76
CA GLU A 76 -4.63 21.11 1.65
C GLU A 76 -5.82 21.80 0.95
N GLY A 77 -6.38 21.20 -0.11
CA GLY A 77 -7.59 21.65 -0.78
C GLY A 77 -8.85 21.58 0.10
N MET A 78 -8.98 20.53 0.93
CA MET A 78 -10.10 20.35 1.87
C MET A 78 -10.06 21.34 3.05
N ARG A 79 -8.90 21.87 3.40
CA ARG A 79 -8.81 22.99 4.37
C ARG A 79 -9.49 24.27 3.87
N LEU A 80 -9.64 24.41 2.56
CA LEU A 80 -10.29 25.54 1.91
C LEU A 80 -11.77 25.27 1.55
N MET A 81 -12.19 24.00 1.55
CA MET A 81 -13.56 23.57 1.29
C MET A 81 -14.03 22.58 2.37
N LEU A 82 -14.64 23.08 3.42
CA LEU A 82 -15.46 22.30 4.33
C LEU A 82 -16.71 21.81 3.61
N LEU A 83 -16.67 20.71 2.90
CA LEU A 83 -17.84 19.90 2.57
C LEU A 83 -17.49 18.57 1.90
N THR A 84 -17.74 17.51 2.66
CA THR A 84 -18.30 16.21 2.25
C THR A 84 -17.96 15.64 0.87
N VAL A 85 -17.25 14.53 0.82
CA VAL A 85 -17.73 13.25 0.29
C VAL A 85 -16.75 12.16 0.72
N ARG A 86 -17.25 11.18 1.45
CA ARG A 86 -16.56 9.91 1.74
C ARG A 86 -16.70 9.04 0.48
N PRO A 87 -15.61 8.58 -0.15
CA PRO A 87 -15.74 7.57 -1.19
C PRO A 87 -16.16 6.24 -0.55
N GLU A 88 -17.24 5.67 -1.06
CA GLU A 88 -17.69 4.34 -0.69
C GLU A 88 -16.67 3.30 -1.16
N ALA A 89 -16.33 2.37 -0.27
CA ALA A 89 -15.46 1.25 -0.56
C ALA A 89 -16.20 0.25 -1.46
N THR A 90 -15.72 0.09 -2.69
CA THR A 90 -16.13 -1.01 -3.54
C THR A 90 -15.45 -2.30 -3.12
N ALA A 91 -16.23 -3.38 -3.03
CA ALA A 91 -15.87 -4.68 -2.54
C ALA A 91 -14.70 -5.33 -3.28
N GLY A 92 -13.73 -5.82 -2.53
CA GLY A 92 -12.61 -6.66 -2.97
C GLY A 92 -12.58 -7.99 -2.21
N PRO A 93 -11.60 -8.86 -2.42
CA PRO A 93 -11.71 -10.32 -2.33
C PRO A 93 -11.75 -10.91 -0.91
N GLY A 94 -12.50 -12.00 -0.74
CA GLY A 94 -12.47 -13.02 0.34
C GLY A 94 -12.65 -12.56 1.81
N PRO A 95 -13.45 -13.28 2.64
CA PRO A 95 -13.84 -12.80 3.98
C PRO A 95 -12.68 -12.56 4.96
N ASP A 96 -11.64 -13.38 4.97
CA ASP A 96 -10.50 -13.22 5.90
C ASP A 96 -9.58 -12.06 5.50
N ARG A 97 -9.41 -11.85 4.20
CA ARG A 97 -8.61 -10.75 3.66
C ARG A 97 -9.34 -9.41 3.79
N VAL A 98 -10.65 -9.42 3.65
CA VAL A 98 -11.51 -8.25 3.89
C VAL A 98 -11.44 -7.81 5.34
N ALA A 99 -11.53 -8.74 6.28
CA ALA A 99 -11.43 -8.44 7.71
C ALA A 99 -10.07 -7.82 8.09
N PHE A 100 -8.97 -8.32 7.53
CA PHE A 100 -7.64 -7.77 7.74
C PHE A 100 -7.48 -6.37 7.14
N VAL A 101 -7.92 -6.17 5.89
CA VAL A 101 -7.88 -4.86 5.23
C VAL A 101 -8.79 -3.85 5.95
N ASP A 102 -9.96 -4.27 6.41
CA ASP A 102 -10.85 -3.42 7.18
C ASP A 102 -10.27 -3.04 8.55
N ALA A 103 -9.60 -3.97 9.21
CA ALA A 103 -8.87 -3.70 10.44
C ALA A 103 -7.71 -2.71 10.22
N LEU A 104 -6.97 -2.85 9.12
CA LEU A 104 -5.91 -1.93 8.73
C LEU A 104 -6.38 -0.47 8.56
N ARG A 105 -7.64 -0.26 8.20
CA ARG A 105 -8.22 1.10 8.06
C ARG A 105 -8.18 1.89 9.37
N ARG A 106 -8.18 1.21 10.50
CA ARG A 106 -8.19 1.80 11.83
C ARG A 106 -6.80 2.06 12.40
N VAL A 107 -5.77 1.56 11.72
CA VAL A 107 -4.37 1.76 12.09
C VAL A 107 -3.86 3.06 11.49
N PRO A 108 -3.06 3.89 12.21
CA PRO A 108 -2.43 5.07 11.66
C PRO A 108 -1.62 4.77 10.40
N ALA A 109 -1.60 5.70 9.43
CA ALA A 109 -1.07 5.49 8.09
C ALA A 109 0.36 4.93 8.04
N GLU A 110 1.27 5.43 8.87
CA GLU A 110 2.66 4.97 8.89
C GLU A 110 2.83 3.57 9.46
N GLN A 111 2.05 3.23 10.49
CA GLN A 111 2.01 1.88 11.07
C GLN A 111 1.37 0.90 10.11
N ARG A 112 0.29 1.29 9.46
CA ARG A 112 -0.39 0.50 8.42
C ARG A 112 0.54 0.20 7.25
N ARG A 113 1.27 1.19 6.75
CA ARG A 113 2.27 0.99 5.70
C ARG A 113 3.34 -0.02 6.10
N ALA A 114 3.88 0.09 7.31
CA ALA A 114 4.87 -0.87 7.82
C ALA A 114 4.30 -2.29 7.89
N LEU A 115 3.07 -2.46 8.38
CA LEU A 115 2.39 -3.76 8.44
C LEU A 115 2.18 -4.37 7.05
N VAL A 116 1.74 -3.58 6.08
CA VAL A 116 1.54 -4.05 4.71
C VAL A 116 2.86 -4.47 4.07
N LEU A 117 3.91 -3.67 4.20
CA LEU A 117 5.23 -3.99 3.67
C LEU A 117 5.81 -5.27 4.29
N TYR A 118 5.60 -5.48 5.57
CA TYR A 118 6.07 -6.67 6.26
C TYR A 118 5.24 -7.92 5.93
N HIS A 119 3.90 -7.84 6.05
CA HIS A 119 3.02 -9.01 5.97
C HIS A 119 2.51 -9.33 4.55
N LEU A 120 2.31 -8.33 3.70
CA LEU A 120 1.79 -8.53 2.34
C LEU A 120 2.87 -8.46 1.26
N CYS A 121 3.95 -7.75 1.52
CA CYS A 121 5.07 -7.62 0.59
C CYS A 121 6.28 -8.48 0.98
N ASP A 122 6.23 -9.19 2.12
CA ASP A 122 7.27 -10.07 2.64
C ASP A 122 8.66 -9.39 2.77
N LEU A 123 8.66 -8.10 3.10
CA LEU A 123 9.90 -7.36 3.28
C LEU A 123 10.45 -7.53 4.70
N THR A 124 11.77 -7.63 4.79
CA THR A 124 12.47 -7.56 6.08
C THR A 124 12.43 -6.16 6.67
N VAL A 125 12.68 -6.05 7.97
CA VAL A 125 12.77 -4.74 8.66
C VAL A 125 13.77 -3.82 7.97
N ASP A 126 14.93 -4.34 7.57
CA ASP A 126 15.95 -3.53 6.88
C ASP A 126 15.51 -3.07 5.48
N GLN A 127 14.82 -3.93 4.74
CA GLN A 127 14.23 -3.56 3.45
C GLN A 127 13.15 -2.48 3.60
N ILE A 128 12.30 -2.61 4.62
CA ILE A 128 11.28 -1.60 4.94
C ILE A 128 11.94 -0.28 5.32
N ALA A 129 12.98 -0.32 6.15
CA ALA A 129 13.74 0.86 6.53
C ALA A 129 14.33 1.59 5.31
N ALA A 130 14.94 0.83 4.39
CA ALA A 130 15.48 1.38 3.15
C ALA A 130 14.37 1.97 2.24
N GLU A 131 13.25 1.28 2.10
CA GLU A 131 12.14 1.72 1.25
C GLU A 131 11.40 2.93 1.81
N THR A 132 11.26 3.03 3.12
CA THR A 132 10.53 4.12 3.79
C THR A 132 11.41 5.30 4.22
N GLY A 133 12.72 5.14 4.15
CA GLY A 133 13.67 6.18 4.54
C GLY A 133 13.76 6.42 6.06
N VAL A 134 13.38 5.43 6.88
CA VAL A 134 13.45 5.50 8.35
C VAL A 134 14.42 4.48 8.90
N ARG A 135 14.82 4.62 10.16
CA ARG A 135 15.72 3.68 10.83
C ARG A 135 15.01 2.35 11.13
N PRO A 136 15.74 1.21 11.14
CA PRO A 136 15.18 -0.09 11.49
C PRO A 136 14.44 -0.12 12.83
N GLY A 137 14.94 0.60 13.84
CA GLY A 137 14.26 0.74 15.13
C GLY A 137 12.89 1.41 15.03
N THR A 138 12.74 2.40 14.15
CA THR A 138 11.45 3.04 13.86
C THR A 138 10.49 2.07 13.19
N VAL A 139 10.97 1.25 12.26
CA VAL A 139 10.15 0.19 11.62
C VAL A 139 9.63 -0.79 12.65
N LYS A 140 10.52 -1.29 13.53
CA LYS A 140 10.13 -2.21 14.62
C LYS A 140 9.06 -1.61 15.53
N ALA A 141 9.22 -0.34 15.90
CA ALA A 141 8.25 0.37 16.73
C ALA A 141 6.90 0.54 16.02
N ARG A 142 6.89 0.87 14.73
CA ARG A 142 5.67 0.97 13.91
C ARG A 142 4.96 -0.38 13.80
N LEU A 143 5.71 -1.46 13.58
CA LEU A 143 5.16 -2.82 13.54
C LEU A 143 4.54 -3.22 14.87
N ALA A 144 5.23 -2.98 15.97
CA ALA A 144 4.73 -3.32 17.31
C ALA A 144 3.45 -2.54 17.66
N ARG A 145 3.43 -1.24 17.44
CA ARG A 145 2.24 -0.40 17.67
C ARG A 145 1.09 -0.75 16.74
N GLY A 146 1.40 -1.01 15.47
CA GLY A 146 0.40 -1.41 14.48
C GLY A 146 -0.25 -2.74 14.82
N ARG A 147 0.53 -3.73 15.25
CA ARG A 147 0.00 -5.03 15.74
C ARG A 147 -0.88 -4.85 16.97
N ALA A 148 -0.47 -4.02 17.91
CA ALA A 148 -1.29 -3.72 19.09
C ALA A 148 -2.62 -3.06 18.72
N ALA A 149 -2.61 -2.15 17.74
CA ALA A 149 -3.80 -1.50 17.23
C ALA A 149 -4.73 -2.45 16.46
N LEU A 150 -4.18 -3.45 15.76
CA LEU A 150 -4.95 -4.47 15.04
C LEU A 150 -5.57 -5.53 15.94
N ALA A 151 -4.92 -5.89 17.02
CA ALA A 151 -5.28 -7.04 17.86
C ALA A 151 -6.76 -7.09 18.27
N PRO A 152 -7.44 -5.99 18.69
CA PRO A 152 -8.86 -6.01 19.03
C PRO A 152 -9.74 -6.43 17.83
N TYR A 153 -9.45 -5.93 16.64
CA TYR A 153 -10.26 -6.15 15.44
C TYR A 153 -10.09 -7.55 14.85
N LEU A 154 -8.94 -8.17 15.03
CA LEU A 154 -8.69 -9.54 14.58
C LEU A 154 -9.35 -10.58 15.50
N ARG A 155 -9.51 -10.29 16.79
CA ARG A 155 -10.22 -11.15 17.74
C ARG A 155 -11.72 -11.18 17.47
N ASP A 156 -12.30 -10.04 17.14
CA ASP A 156 -13.73 -9.94 16.81
C ASP A 156 -14.07 -10.66 15.50
N ALA A 157 -13.16 -10.66 14.53
CA ALA A 157 -13.31 -11.38 13.27
C ALA A 157 -13.17 -12.91 13.40
N ALA A 158 -12.45 -13.38 14.44
CA ALA A 158 -12.26 -14.80 14.74
C ALA A 158 -13.31 -15.37 15.74
N ALA A 159 -14.18 -14.53 16.28
CA ALA A 159 -15.24 -14.99 17.16
C ALA A 159 -16.27 -15.80 16.35
N PRO A 160 -16.56 -17.08 16.70
CA PRO A 160 -17.61 -17.83 16.05
C PRO A 160 -18.94 -17.12 16.30
N VAL A 161 -19.73 -16.97 15.23
CA VAL A 161 -21.12 -16.58 15.35
C VAL A 161 -21.80 -17.71 16.14
N ILE A 162 -22.03 -17.48 17.41
CA ILE A 162 -22.85 -18.39 18.26
C ILE A 162 -24.28 -18.07 17.85
N GLU A 163 -24.93 -19.03 17.18
CA GLU A 163 -26.39 -19.06 17.04
C GLU A 163 -27.07 -19.26 18.39
#